data_a4d6e6622a250195178abbb278bda917
#
_entry.id   a4d6e6622a250195178abbb278bda917
#
_cell.length_a   1.000
_cell.length_b   1.000
_cell.length_c   1.000
_cell.angle_alpha   90.00
_cell.angle_beta   90.00
_cell.angle_gamma   90.00
#
_symmetry.space_group_name_H-M   'P 1'
#
loop_
_entity.id
_entity.type
_entity.pdbx_description
1 polymer ?
#
loop_
_entity_poly.entity_id
_entity_poly.type
_entity_poly.pdbx_seq_one_letter_code
_entity_poly.pdbx_strand_id
1 'polypeptide(L)'
;GRDQVESNGYGIAPSIAVGLGQKSRAYFYSQHIRQNNVPDGGIPTVGLKGFYNANALLLNAPKVDSENFYGSVHDFEKVEADMATAKFEFDLSDTTVLRNITRYGQSSMKRVVTGINGVTAAGAQDTWTVARSRQGLDQSNEIIANQTSVNSSFDTVGLKHSLSAGVELLMEKQNTNTLA
;
A
#
# COMPACT_ATOMS: atom_id res chain seq x y z
N GLY A 1 11.50 11.30 16.03
CA GLY A 1 10.22 10.58 15.77
C GLY A 1 9.30 10.71 16.97
N ARG A 2 8.07 10.23 16.82
CA ARG A 2 7.11 10.23 17.92
C ARG A 2 7.38 9.03 18.84
N ASP A 3 7.24 9.23 20.14
CA ASP A 3 7.43 8.17 21.13
C ASP A 3 6.56 6.95 20.83
N GLN A 4 7.07 5.75 21.10
CA GLN A 4 6.42 4.45 20.92
C GLN A 4 6.04 4.08 19.46
N VAL A 5 6.18 4.97 18.49
CA VAL A 5 5.89 4.67 17.08
C VAL A 5 7.07 3.93 16.46
N GLU A 6 6.81 2.75 15.95
CA GLU A 6 7.83 1.91 15.34
C GLU A 6 7.38 1.41 13.96
N SER A 7 8.35 1.28 13.05
CA SER A 7 8.12 0.66 11.74
C SER A 7 9.25 -0.33 11.47
N ASN A 8 8.90 -1.61 11.51
CA ASN A 8 9.82 -2.72 11.30
C ASN A 8 9.32 -3.59 10.15
N GLY A 9 10.22 -3.98 9.25
CA GLY A 9 9.84 -4.85 8.16
C GLY A 9 11.01 -5.30 7.32
N TYR A 10 10.72 -6.25 6.46
CA TYR A 10 11.65 -6.71 5.42
C TYR A 10 10.91 -7.04 4.13
N GLY A 11 11.66 -7.01 3.03
CA GLY A 11 11.18 -7.43 1.72
C GLY A 11 12.24 -8.26 1.00
N ILE A 12 11.79 -9.29 0.29
CA ILE A 12 12.62 -10.13 -0.57
C ILE A 12 11.96 -10.18 -1.94
N ALA A 13 12.74 -9.98 -3.01
CA ALA A 13 12.24 -9.95 -4.38
C ALA A 13 13.16 -10.73 -5.34
N PRO A 14 13.15 -12.08 -5.28
CA PRO A 14 13.95 -12.90 -6.19
C PRO A 14 13.40 -12.85 -7.62
N SER A 15 14.31 -12.97 -8.59
CA SER A 15 13.96 -13.05 -9.99
C SER A 15 14.92 -13.99 -10.75
N ILE A 16 14.39 -14.66 -11.78
CA ILE A 16 15.15 -15.47 -12.71
C ILE A 16 14.62 -15.25 -14.12
N ALA A 17 15.52 -15.24 -15.09
CA ALA A 17 15.20 -15.19 -16.49
C ALA A 17 15.92 -16.32 -17.23
N VAL A 18 15.23 -16.93 -18.20
CA VAL A 18 15.77 -17.98 -19.06
C VAL A 18 15.51 -17.66 -20.52
N GLY A 19 16.36 -18.18 -21.40
CA GLY A 19 16.25 -17.95 -22.85
C GLY A 19 16.66 -16.53 -23.29
N LEU A 20 17.43 -15.79 -22.49
CA LEU A 20 17.90 -14.47 -22.87
C LEU A 20 18.70 -14.52 -24.18
N GLY A 21 18.38 -13.62 -25.12
CA GLY A 21 18.97 -13.62 -26.46
C GLY A 21 18.36 -14.66 -27.41
N GLN A 22 17.39 -15.47 -26.97
CA GLN A 22 16.67 -16.43 -27.81
C GLN A 22 15.31 -15.87 -28.25
N LYS A 23 14.68 -16.52 -29.26
CA LYS A 23 13.33 -16.18 -29.74
C LYS A 23 12.24 -16.42 -28.64
N SER A 24 12.51 -17.30 -27.70
CA SER A 24 11.60 -17.58 -26.58
C SER A 24 12.29 -17.26 -25.28
N ARG A 25 11.67 -16.42 -24.46
CA ARG A 25 12.20 -15.95 -23.18
C ARG A 25 11.14 -16.10 -22.10
N ALA A 26 11.57 -16.51 -20.92
CA ALA A 26 10.69 -16.56 -19.75
C ALA A 26 11.35 -15.85 -18.56
N TYR A 27 10.52 -15.16 -17.80
CA TYR A 27 10.91 -14.42 -16.61
C TYR A 27 9.98 -14.81 -15.46
N PHE A 28 10.57 -15.15 -14.33
CA PHE A 28 9.82 -15.44 -13.10
C PHE A 28 10.36 -14.53 -12.02
N TYR A 29 9.48 -13.83 -11.34
CA TYR A 29 9.85 -12.99 -10.21
C TYR A 29 8.74 -12.96 -9.17
N SER A 30 9.17 -12.82 -7.92
CA SER A 30 8.24 -12.69 -6.82
C SER A 30 8.66 -11.56 -5.90
N GLN A 31 7.72 -11.15 -5.05
CA GLN A 31 7.95 -10.15 -4.03
C GLN A 31 7.25 -10.61 -2.76
N HIS A 32 7.97 -10.55 -1.66
CA HIS A 32 7.50 -10.94 -0.33
C HIS A 32 7.79 -9.79 0.62
N ILE A 33 6.76 -9.26 1.27
CA ILE A 33 6.86 -8.14 2.21
C ILE A 33 6.24 -8.57 3.52
N ARG A 34 6.92 -8.24 4.63
CA ARG A 34 6.42 -8.42 5.99
C ARG A 34 6.73 -7.16 6.78
N GLN A 35 5.72 -6.61 7.43
CA GLN A 35 5.84 -5.44 8.29
C GLN A 35 5.14 -5.68 9.62
N ASN A 36 5.72 -5.17 10.69
CA ASN A 36 5.16 -5.18 12.03
C ASN A 36 5.45 -3.83 12.68
N ASN A 37 4.43 -3.01 12.76
CA ASN A 37 4.54 -1.61 13.13
C ASN A 37 3.73 -1.33 14.40
N VAL A 38 4.11 -0.29 15.14
CA VAL A 38 3.25 0.39 16.09
C VAL A 38 2.73 1.66 15.41
N PRO A 39 1.44 1.70 15.03
CA PRO A 39 0.89 2.79 14.25
C PRO A 39 0.71 4.05 15.09
N ASP A 40 0.72 5.19 14.41
CA ASP A 40 0.49 6.50 14.99
C ASP A 40 -0.96 6.95 14.76
N GLY A 41 -1.72 7.15 15.85
CA GLY A 41 -3.08 7.69 15.83
C GLY A 41 -3.17 9.22 15.75
N GLY A 42 -2.03 9.91 15.65
CA GLY A 42 -1.95 11.37 15.55
C GLY A 42 -1.84 12.06 16.91
N ILE A 43 -1.83 13.40 16.86
CA ILE A 43 -1.84 14.29 18.04
C ILE A 43 -3.09 15.19 18.02
N PRO A 44 -3.54 15.69 19.19
CA PRO A 44 -4.59 16.69 19.24
C PRO A 44 -4.23 17.96 18.45
N THR A 45 -5.20 18.55 17.75
CA THR A 45 -5.03 19.79 16.99
C THR A 45 -5.03 21.06 17.86
N VAL A 46 -4.76 20.92 19.16
CA VAL A 46 -4.68 22.02 20.13
C VAL A 46 -3.59 23.01 19.73
N GLY A 47 -3.94 24.28 19.63
CA GLY A 47 -3.01 25.37 19.28
C GLY A 47 -2.43 25.32 17.87
N LEU A 48 -2.94 24.46 16.99
CA LEU A 48 -2.49 24.39 15.59
C LEU A 48 -3.22 25.42 14.75
N LYS A 49 -2.47 26.35 14.16
CA LYS A 49 -3.01 27.32 13.21
C LYS A 49 -3.47 26.61 11.93
N GLY A 50 -4.60 27.03 11.38
CA GLY A 50 -5.16 26.47 10.14
C GLY A 50 -6.18 25.35 10.36
N PHE A 51 -6.34 24.84 11.58
CA PHE A 51 -7.42 23.96 11.94
C PHE A 51 -8.56 24.73 12.59
N TYR A 52 -9.78 24.55 12.08
CA TYR A 52 -10.95 25.14 12.71
C TYR A 52 -11.25 24.41 14.02
N ASN A 53 -11.45 25.20 15.08
CA ASN A 53 -11.96 24.69 16.35
C ASN A 53 -12.98 25.69 16.90
N ALA A 54 -14.18 25.22 17.19
CA ALA A 54 -15.23 26.06 17.77
C ALA A 54 -14.91 26.53 19.19
N ASN A 55 -14.04 25.82 19.92
CA ASN A 55 -13.62 26.16 21.27
C ASN A 55 -12.35 27.04 21.23
N ALA A 56 -12.50 28.33 21.58
CA ALA A 56 -11.39 29.29 21.60
C ALA A 56 -10.27 28.90 22.60
N LEU A 57 -10.57 28.14 23.64
CA LEU A 57 -9.55 27.65 24.57
C LEU A 57 -8.59 26.70 23.85
N LEU A 58 -9.12 25.78 23.02
CA LEU A 58 -8.31 24.83 22.27
C LEU A 58 -7.48 25.53 21.17
N LEU A 59 -8.06 26.53 20.52
CA LEU A 59 -7.41 27.27 19.43
C LEU A 59 -6.22 28.12 19.92
N ASN A 60 -6.37 28.75 21.10
CA ASN A 60 -5.40 29.71 21.63
C ASN A 60 -4.41 29.09 22.63
N ALA A 61 -4.58 27.82 22.98
CA ALA A 61 -3.67 27.13 23.88
C ALA A 61 -2.29 26.88 23.22
N PRO A 62 -1.24 26.67 24.02
CA PRO A 62 0.01 26.15 23.53
C PRO A 62 -0.19 24.80 22.79
N LYS A 63 0.58 24.56 21.75
CA LYS A 63 0.60 23.28 21.04
C LYS A 63 1.00 22.17 22.00
N VAL A 64 0.43 21.00 21.81
CA VAL A 64 0.95 19.77 22.45
C VAL A 64 2.30 19.41 21.84
N ASP A 65 3.14 18.73 22.60
CA ASP A 65 4.40 18.20 22.09
C ASP A 65 4.12 17.20 20.98
N SER A 66 4.79 17.39 19.85
CA SER A 66 4.65 16.53 18.67
C SER A 66 5.24 15.13 18.87
N GLU A 67 6.08 14.93 19.87
CA GLU A 67 6.68 13.64 20.23
C GLU A 67 5.77 12.80 21.12
N ASN A 68 4.75 13.40 21.74
CA ASN A 68 3.81 12.67 22.57
C ASN A 68 3.03 11.60 21.78
N PHE A 69 2.95 10.42 22.35
CA PHE A 69 2.16 9.30 21.84
C PHE A 69 0.79 9.25 22.52
N TYR A 70 -0.27 9.40 21.72
CA TYR A 70 -1.66 9.35 22.19
C TYR A 70 -2.36 8.02 21.88
N GLY A 71 -1.64 7.06 21.29
CA GLY A 71 -2.11 5.72 21.03
C GLY A 71 -2.17 4.82 22.25
N SER A 72 -2.25 3.52 22.02
CA SER A 72 -2.16 2.47 23.04
C SER A 72 -0.91 1.64 22.81
N VAL A 73 -0.27 1.20 23.88
CA VAL A 73 0.86 0.24 23.80
C VAL A 73 0.44 -1.13 23.23
N HIS A 74 -0.86 -1.35 23.08
CA HIS A 74 -1.42 -2.54 22.44
C HIS A 74 -1.84 -2.31 20.98
N ASP A 75 -1.60 -1.11 20.45
CA ASP A 75 -1.82 -0.83 19.03
C ASP A 75 -0.78 -1.57 18.20
N PHE A 76 -1.22 -2.07 17.06
CA PHE A 76 -0.33 -2.79 16.13
C PHE A 76 -0.82 -2.65 14.69
N GLU A 77 0.11 -2.78 13.77
CA GLU A 77 -0.17 -2.95 12.35
C GLU A 77 0.74 -4.04 11.80
N LYS A 78 0.14 -5.09 11.25
CA LYS A 78 0.84 -6.17 10.56
C LYS A 78 0.42 -6.18 9.10
N VAL A 79 1.41 -6.12 8.21
CA VAL A 79 1.20 -6.19 6.78
C VAL A 79 2.00 -7.36 6.21
N GLU A 80 1.32 -8.19 5.43
CA GLU A 80 1.92 -9.27 4.67
C GLU A 80 1.48 -9.11 3.22
N ALA A 81 2.44 -9.20 2.30
CA ALA A 81 2.15 -9.20 0.87
C ALA A 81 3.07 -10.18 0.16
N ASP A 82 2.47 -11.02 -0.67
CA ASP A 82 3.13 -11.98 -1.52
C ASP A 82 2.64 -11.83 -2.95
N MET A 83 3.56 -11.73 -3.91
CA MET A 83 3.24 -11.62 -5.31
C MET A 83 4.19 -12.48 -6.13
N ALA A 84 3.65 -13.18 -7.12
CA ALA A 84 4.42 -13.93 -8.10
C ALA A 84 3.99 -13.52 -9.51
N THR A 85 4.95 -13.40 -10.42
CA THR A 85 4.71 -13.06 -11.82
C THR A 85 5.51 -13.99 -12.72
N ALA A 86 4.84 -14.55 -13.71
CA ALA A 86 5.46 -15.24 -14.83
C ALA A 86 5.23 -14.40 -16.11
N LYS A 87 6.30 -14.07 -16.80
CA LYS A 87 6.27 -13.37 -18.09
C LYS A 87 6.93 -14.23 -19.16
N PHE A 88 6.24 -14.41 -20.26
CA PHE A 88 6.73 -15.11 -21.45
C PHE A 88 6.76 -14.16 -22.63
N GLU A 89 7.82 -14.23 -23.41
CA GLU A 89 7.97 -13.48 -24.67
C GLU A 89 8.38 -14.44 -25.77
N PHE A 90 7.73 -14.31 -26.93
CA PHE A 90 7.99 -15.10 -28.11
C PHE A 90 8.15 -14.18 -29.33
N ASP A 91 9.28 -14.19 -29.95
CA ASP A 91 9.52 -13.50 -31.21
C ASP A 91 8.89 -14.35 -32.35
N LEU A 92 7.68 -13.95 -32.77
CA LEU A 92 6.96 -14.60 -33.87
C LEU A 92 7.65 -14.31 -35.23
N SER A 93 8.28 -13.13 -35.32
CA SER A 93 9.14 -12.70 -36.40
C SER A 93 10.17 -11.69 -35.88
N ASP A 94 11.04 -11.19 -36.76
CA ASP A 94 12.02 -10.15 -36.40
C ASP A 94 11.37 -8.82 -35.99
N THR A 95 10.09 -8.63 -36.34
CA THR A 95 9.34 -7.39 -36.04
C THR A 95 8.09 -7.61 -35.22
N THR A 96 7.80 -8.85 -34.82
CA THR A 96 6.57 -9.18 -34.10
C THR A 96 6.87 -10.00 -32.85
N VAL A 97 6.44 -9.49 -31.68
CA VAL A 97 6.61 -10.13 -30.38
C VAL A 97 5.25 -10.39 -29.75
N LEU A 98 5.01 -11.64 -29.37
CA LEU A 98 3.90 -12.04 -28.49
C LEU A 98 4.40 -12.05 -27.05
N ARG A 99 3.64 -11.43 -26.14
CA ARG A 99 3.95 -11.41 -24.71
C ARG A 99 2.73 -11.88 -23.93
N ASN A 100 2.98 -12.73 -22.95
CA ASN A 100 2.00 -13.08 -21.92
C ASN A 100 2.58 -12.80 -20.54
N ILE A 101 1.80 -12.17 -19.68
CA ILE A 101 2.14 -11.90 -18.27
C ILE A 101 1.01 -12.44 -17.41
N THR A 102 1.35 -13.34 -16.50
CA THR A 102 0.43 -13.82 -15.48
C THR A 102 0.95 -13.39 -14.12
N ARG A 103 0.09 -12.76 -13.32
CA ARG A 103 0.39 -12.30 -11.97
C ARG A 103 -0.62 -12.86 -11.00
N TYR A 104 -0.12 -13.38 -9.89
CA TYR A 104 -0.91 -13.70 -8.70
C TYR A 104 -0.37 -12.90 -7.52
N GLY A 105 -1.25 -12.33 -6.75
CA GLY A 105 -0.88 -11.56 -5.56
C GLY A 105 -1.87 -11.80 -4.43
N GLN A 106 -1.36 -11.85 -3.22
CA GLN A 106 -2.14 -11.87 -2.00
C GLN A 106 -1.55 -10.88 -1.01
N SER A 107 -2.40 -10.10 -0.36
CA SER A 107 -1.96 -9.23 0.73
C SER A 107 -2.96 -9.27 1.88
N SER A 108 -2.46 -9.07 3.09
CA SER A 108 -3.27 -8.92 4.29
C SER A 108 -2.75 -7.79 5.15
N MET A 109 -3.66 -7.10 5.81
CA MET A 109 -3.36 -6.09 6.82
C MET A 109 -4.27 -6.31 8.02
N LYS A 110 -3.63 -6.50 9.18
CA LYS A 110 -4.31 -6.49 10.48
C LYS A 110 -3.80 -5.29 11.26
N ARG A 111 -4.71 -4.40 11.64
CA ARG A 111 -4.35 -3.18 12.35
C ARG A 111 -5.34 -2.91 13.46
N VAL A 112 -4.80 -2.51 14.59
CA VAL A 112 -5.54 -1.84 15.67
C VAL A 112 -4.82 -0.52 15.95
N VAL A 113 -5.54 0.58 15.85
CA VAL A 113 -5.02 1.92 16.11
C VAL A 113 -5.97 2.68 17.02
N THR A 114 -5.42 3.33 18.03
CA THR A 114 -6.15 4.23 18.91
C THR A 114 -6.02 5.66 18.36
N GLY A 115 -7.12 6.18 17.86
CA GLY A 115 -7.23 7.54 17.33
C GLY A 115 -7.81 8.52 18.36
N ILE A 116 -7.58 9.81 18.11
CA ILE A 116 -8.08 10.92 18.91
C ILE A 116 -9.44 11.35 18.36
N ASN A 117 -10.46 11.37 19.21
CA ASN A 117 -11.80 11.83 18.85
C ASN A 117 -12.04 13.29 19.23
N GLY A 118 -11.37 13.78 20.26
CA GLY A 118 -11.52 15.16 20.71
C GLY A 118 -10.79 15.45 22.01
N VAL A 119 -10.80 16.72 22.37
CA VAL A 119 -10.23 17.22 23.63
C VAL A 119 -11.31 17.96 24.39
N THR A 120 -11.46 17.66 25.66
CA THR A 120 -12.31 18.42 26.59
C THR A 120 -11.43 19.39 27.33
N ALA A 121 -11.60 20.70 27.03
CA ALA A 121 -10.85 21.78 27.63
C ALA A 121 -11.69 22.42 28.73
N ALA A 122 -11.29 22.19 29.97
CA ALA A 122 -11.90 22.83 31.14
C ALA A 122 -10.83 23.11 32.21
N GLY A 123 -10.75 24.35 32.70
CA GLY A 123 -9.73 24.74 33.67
C GLY A 123 -8.33 24.89 33.03
N ALA A 124 -7.30 24.57 33.80
CA ALA A 124 -5.91 24.62 33.32
C ALA A 124 -5.62 23.53 32.30
N GLN A 125 -4.71 23.78 31.39
CA GLN A 125 -4.45 22.86 30.23
C GLN A 125 -3.95 21.46 30.66
N ASP A 126 -3.26 21.36 31.76
CA ASP A 126 -2.77 20.11 32.34
C ASP A 126 -3.89 19.21 32.89
N THR A 127 -5.11 19.77 33.08
CA THR A 127 -6.30 19.02 33.50
C THR A 127 -7.19 18.59 32.34
N TRP A 128 -6.85 18.94 31.12
CA TRP A 128 -7.64 18.58 29.94
C TRP A 128 -7.58 17.08 29.64
N THR A 129 -8.67 16.56 29.13
CA THR A 129 -8.77 15.14 28.80
C THR A 129 -8.89 14.95 27.29
N VAL A 130 -8.30 13.85 26.78
CA VAL A 130 -8.35 13.45 25.38
C VAL A 130 -9.27 12.23 25.26
N ALA A 131 -10.37 12.39 24.53
CA ALA A 131 -11.23 11.28 24.16
C ALA A 131 -10.57 10.50 23.01
N ARG A 132 -10.48 9.19 23.16
CA ARG A 132 -9.87 8.29 22.19
C ARG A 132 -10.80 7.13 21.84
N SER A 133 -10.71 6.61 20.64
CA SER A 133 -11.37 5.37 20.25
C SER A 133 -10.39 4.43 19.59
N ARG A 134 -10.58 3.17 19.86
CA ARG A 134 -9.80 2.08 19.25
C ARG A 134 -10.52 1.59 18.02
N GLN A 135 -9.80 1.50 16.89
CA GLN A 135 -10.33 1.05 15.61
C GLN A 135 -9.51 -0.14 15.13
N GLY A 136 -10.20 -1.21 14.77
CA GLY A 136 -9.58 -2.43 14.28
C GLY A 136 -10.00 -2.74 12.86
N LEU A 137 -9.05 -3.24 12.07
CA LEU A 137 -9.24 -3.66 10.69
C LEU A 137 -8.51 -4.98 10.45
N ASP A 138 -9.19 -5.95 9.83
CA ASP A 138 -8.60 -7.16 9.25
C ASP A 138 -9.02 -7.23 7.79
N GLN A 139 -8.10 -6.94 6.89
CA GLN A 139 -8.34 -6.90 5.46
C GLN A 139 -7.43 -7.87 4.73
N SER A 140 -7.97 -8.61 3.77
CA SER A 140 -7.23 -9.42 2.83
C SER A 140 -7.65 -9.13 1.41
N ASN A 141 -6.67 -9.08 0.51
CA ASN A 141 -6.86 -8.93 -0.93
C ASN A 141 -6.18 -10.09 -1.65
N GLU A 142 -6.83 -10.57 -2.69
CA GLU A 142 -6.28 -11.55 -3.62
C GLU A 142 -6.52 -11.05 -5.05
N ILE A 143 -5.51 -11.12 -5.88
CA ILE A 143 -5.56 -10.71 -7.27
C ILE A 143 -4.94 -11.77 -8.17
N ILE A 144 -5.63 -12.08 -9.27
CA ILE A 144 -5.06 -12.81 -10.39
C ILE A 144 -5.30 -12.01 -11.66
N ALA A 145 -4.24 -11.79 -12.43
CA ALA A 145 -4.30 -11.07 -13.69
C ALA A 145 -3.50 -11.81 -14.76
N ASN A 146 -4.06 -11.86 -15.95
CA ASN A 146 -3.37 -12.34 -17.14
C ASN A 146 -3.51 -11.32 -18.26
N GLN A 147 -2.41 -10.90 -18.82
CA GLN A 147 -2.34 -10.01 -19.96
C GLN A 147 -1.62 -10.70 -21.11
N THR A 148 -2.26 -10.74 -22.27
CA THR A 148 -1.64 -11.18 -23.51
C THR A 148 -1.61 -10.03 -24.50
N SER A 149 -0.45 -9.74 -25.08
CA SER A 149 -0.27 -8.65 -26.03
C SER A 149 0.63 -9.04 -27.19
N VAL A 150 0.35 -8.44 -28.35
CA VAL A 150 1.16 -8.52 -29.57
C VAL A 150 1.63 -7.12 -29.91
N ASN A 151 2.94 -6.99 -30.14
CA ASN A 151 3.55 -5.79 -30.68
C ASN A 151 4.18 -6.14 -32.03
N SER A 152 3.85 -5.40 -33.07
CA SER A 152 4.33 -5.63 -34.43
C SER A 152 4.69 -4.33 -35.11
N SER A 153 5.79 -4.34 -35.88
CA SER A 153 6.16 -3.25 -36.75
C SER A 153 6.18 -3.76 -38.18
N PHE A 154 5.58 -3.01 -39.10
CA PHE A 154 5.53 -3.37 -40.53
C PHE A 154 5.48 -2.12 -41.40
N ASP A 155 5.91 -2.27 -42.65
CA ASP A 155 5.91 -1.19 -43.63
C ASP A 155 4.80 -1.41 -44.68
N THR A 156 4.11 -0.35 -45.04
CA THR A 156 3.11 -0.37 -46.11
C THR A 156 3.29 0.86 -46.99
N VAL A 157 3.60 0.65 -48.28
CA VAL A 157 3.73 1.73 -49.27
C VAL A 157 4.69 2.83 -48.81
N GLY A 158 5.81 2.47 -48.16
CA GLY A 158 6.82 3.42 -47.66
C GLY A 158 6.48 4.09 -46.33
N LEU A 159 5.35 3.72 -45.65
CA LEU A 159 4.98 4.17 -44.33
C LEU A 159 5.30 3.08 -43.31
N LYS A 160 5.93 3.49 -42.22
CA LYS A 160 6.19 2.62 -41.07
C LYS A 160 5.01 2.61 -40.11
N HIS A 161 4.55 1.42 -39.78
CA HIS A 161 3.47 1.21 -38.84
C HIS A 161 4.00 0.51 -37.58
N SER A 162 3.43 0.86 -36.43
CA SER A 162 3.62 0.15 -35.19
C SER A 162 2.23 -0.19 -34.61
N LEU A 163 1.98 -1.48 -34.42
CA LEU A 163 0.74 -2.00 -33.85
C LEU A 163 1.03 -2.57 -32.46
N SER A 164 0.21 -2.18 -31.49
CA SER A 164 0.15 -2.82 -30.17
C SER A 164 -1.29 -3.18 -29.88
N ALA A 165 -1.56 -4.45 -29.64
CA ALA A 165 -2.89 -4.96 -29.30
C ALA A 165 -2.77 -5.98 -28.18
N GLY A 166 -3.78 -6.04 -27.33
CA GLY A 166 -3.78 -6.98 -26.19
C GLY A 166 -5.13 -7.16 -25.55
N VAL A 167 -5.21 -8.17 -24.71
CA VAL A 167 -6.34 -8.47 -23.82
C VAL A 167 -5.83 -8.69 -22.41
N GLU A 168 -6.57 -8.19 -21.43
CA GLU A 168 -6.32 -8.41 -20.01
C GLU A 168 -7.56 -9.01 -19.36
N LEU A 169 -7.32 -10.03 -18.54
CA LEU A 169 -8.30 -10.66 -17.66
C LEU A 169 -7.84 -10.46 -16.23
N LEU A 170 -8.69 -9.88 -15.40
CA LEU A 170 -8.39 -9.58 -14.00
C LEU A 170 -9.53 -10.07 -13.12
N MET A 171 -9.15 -10.72 -12.02
CA MET A 171 -10.03 -11.07 -10.91
C MET A 171 -9.43 -10.54 -9.63
N GLU A 172 -10.23 -9.82 -8.85
CA GLU A 172 -9.85 -9.32 -7.55
C GLU A 172 -10.89 -9.72 -6.51
N LYS A 173 -10.44 -10.13 -5.35
CA LYS A 173 -11.29 -10.44 -4.19
C LYS A 173 -10.75 -9.71 -2.98
N GLN A 174 -11.61 -8.93 -2.34
CA GLN A 174 -11.31 -8.25 -1.09
C GLN A 174 -12.27 -8.73 0.00
N ASN A 175 -11.70 -9.05 1.16
CA ASN A 175 -12.47 -9.31 2.37
C ASN A 175 -12.03 -8.29 3.43
N THR A 176 -13.00 -7.72 4.13
CA THR A 176 -12.74 -6.74 5.19
C THR A 176 -13.61 -7.06 6.39
N ASN A 177 -12.99 -7.21 7.54
CA ASN A 177 -13.63 -7.42 8.82
C ASN A 177 -13.19 -6.34 9.80
N THR A 178 -14.06 -5.98 10.71
CA THR A 178 -13.73 -5.09 11.84
C THR A 178 -13.17 -5.96 12.97
N LEU A 179 -12.02 -5.60 13.51
CA LEU A 179 -11.51 -6.19 14.74
C LEU A 179 -12.11 -5.41 15.91
N ALA A 180 -12.71 -6.14 16.84
CA ALA A 180 -13.28 -5.57 18.05
C ALA A 180 -12.21 -5.26 19.11
#